data_b1f2d14d5de01b6d9bca1d88cd828530
#
_entry.id   b1f2d14d5de01b6d9bca1d88cd828530
#
_cell.length_a   1.000
_cell.length_b   1.000
_cell.length_c   1.000
_cell.angle_alpha   90.00
_cell.angle_beta   90.00
_cell.angle_gamma   90.00
#
_symmetry.space_group_name_H-M   'P 1'
#
loop_
_entity.id
_entity.type
_entity.pdbx_description
1 polymer ?
#
loop_
_entity_poly.entity_id
_entity_poly.type
_entity_poly.pdbx_seq_one_letter_code
_entity_poly.pdbx_strand_id
1 'polypeptide(L)'
;EKAREKLGHALRHKPERFDRTWESKARYSMDWFYPVLTGAIDNKKTALQRINARWDEFVVQGMGCRCVSDQPWVTVAESCELVMALLAAGDRARAVELYSWLHQWRDDEGVYWTGYQFAEDLLWPDEKPTWTSGAILLAADALTHHTAASKLFTEVNVLDSTEQLEQQLAARRKQKD
;
A
#
# COMPACT_ATOMS: atom_id res chain seq x y z
N GLU A 1 -12.60 -0.79 20.29
CA GLU A 1 -12.33 -2.18 19.90
C GLU A 1 -13.50 -2.84 19.20
N LYS A 2 -14.68 -2.97 19.80
CA LYS A 2 -15.89 -3.58 19.19
C LYS A 2 -16.28 -2.99 17.82
N ALA A 3 -16.08 -1.68 17.58
CA ALA A 3 -16.36 -1.05 16.29
C ALA A 3 -15.34 -1.50 15.22
N ARG A 4 -14.06 -1.57 15.57
CA ARG A 4 -12.99 -2.08 14.70
C ARG A 4 -13.24 -3.53 14.29
N GLU A 5 -13.59 -4.39 15.26
CA GLU A 5 -13.90 -5.80 15.01
C GLU A 5 -15.09 -5.97 14.06
N LYS A 6 -16.18 -5.21 14.29
CA LYS A 6 -17.35 -5.23 13.42
C LYS A 6 -17.03 -4.76 12.00
N LEU A 7 -16.22 -3.70 11.88
CA LEU A 7 -15.80 -3.19 10.59
C LEU A 7 -14.89 -4.20 9.86
N GLY A 8 -13.88 -4.75 10.56
CA GLY A 8 -13.01 -5.79 10.02
C GLY A 8 -13.77 -7.04 9.56
N HIS A 9 -14.74 -7.49 10.37
CA HIS A 9 -15.62 -8.60 9.98
C HIS A 9 -16.43 -8.26 8.70
N ALA A 10 -16.99 -7.05 8.63
CA ALA A 10 -17.75 -6.64 7.48
C ALA A 10 -16.88 -6.55 6.21
N LEU A 11 -15.66 -6.00 6.30
CA LEU A 11 -14.72 -5.92 5.17
C LEU A 11 -14.34 -7.30 4.64
N ARG A 12 -14.15 -8.29 5.52
CA ARG A 12 -13.77 -9.66 5.13
C ARG A 12 -14.92 -10.48 4.55
N HIS A 13 -16.14 -10.30 5.10
CA HIS A 13 -17.25 -11.22 4.85
C HIS A 13 -18.44 -10.61 4.12
N LYS A 14 -18.42 -9.30 3.86
CA LYS A 14 -19.50 -8.57 3.20
C LYS A 14 -18.95 -7.54 2.21
N PRO A 15 -18.10 -7.96 1.25
CA PRO A 15 -17.47 -7.05 0.30
C PRO A 15 -18.50 -6.26 -0.51
N GLU A 16 -19.66 -6.85 -0.81
CA GLU A 16 -20.76 -6.21 -1.50
C GLU A 16 -21.33 -4.97 -0.81
N ARG A 17 -20.99 -4.75 0.47
CA ARG A 17 -21.40 -3.57 1.23
C ARG A 17 -20.49 -2.37 1.03
N PHE A 18 -19.31 -2.58 0.46
CA PHE A 18 -18.28 -1.56 0.28
C PHE A 18 -18.10 -1.19 -1.18
N ASP A 19 -18.17 -2.17 -2.07
CA ASP A 19 -18.25 -1.92 -3.51
C ASP A 19 -19.70 -1.66 -3.90
N ARG A 20 -20.19 -0.45 -3.45
CA ARG A 20 -21.50 -0.18 -3.50
C ARG A 20 -21.90 0.90 -4.10
N THR A 21 -22.90 1.05 -4.08
CA THR A 21 -23.78 2.08 -4.43
C THR A 21 -24.09 2.02 -5.91
N TRP A 22 -24.19 3.12 -6.58
CA TRP A 22 -24.58 3.23 -7.98
C TRP A 22 -23.39 3.25 -8.94
N GLU A 23 -22.18 3.30 -8.40
CA GLU A 23 -20.95 3.32 -9.18
C GLU A 23 -19.87 2.49 -8.49
N SER A 24 -19.43 1.43 -9.17
CA SER A 24 -18.35 0.57 -8.68
C SER A 24 -17.02 1.32 -8.66
N LYS A 25 -16.21 1.08 -7.64
CA LYS A 25 -14.84 1.59 -7.51
C LYS A 25 -13.79 0.59 -8.01
N ALA A 26 -14.22 -0.55 -8.53
CA ALA A 26 -13.33 -1.61 -8.99
C ALA A 26 -12.33 -1.18 -10.07
N ARG A 27 -12.59 -0.08 -10.79
CA ARG A 27 -11.64 0.48 -11.76
C ARG A 27 -10.39 1.13 -11.13
N TYR A 28 -10.40 1.41 -9.82
CA TYR A 28 -9.29 2.02 -9.11
C TYR A 28 -8.40 0.96 -8.46
N SER A 29 -7.08 1.11 -8.58
CA SER A 29 -6.12 0.15 -8.02
C SER A 29 -6.20 0.06 -6.49
N MET A 30 -6.51 1.16 -5.81
CA MET A 30 -6.69 1.20 -4.36
C MET A 30 -7.82 0.26 -3.89
N ASP A 31 -8.93 0.17 -4.63
CA ASP A 31 -10.00 -0.77 -4.31
C ASP A 31 -9.53 -2.23 -4.34
N TRP A 32 -8.59 -2.54 -5.21
CA TRP A 32 -7.99 -3.86 -5.35
C TRP A 32 -7.03 -4.20 -4.21
N PHE A 33 -6.03 -3.37 -3.89
CA PHE A 33 -4.97 -3.75 -2.96
C PHE A 33 -5.12 -3.18 -1.53
N TYR A 34 -5.91 -2.14 -1.29
CA TYR A 34 -6.09 -1.57 0.05
C TYR A 34 -6.63 -2.56 1.09
N PRO A 35 -7.53 -3.51 0.78
CA PRO A 35 -7.92 -4.53 1.75
C PRO A 35 -6.76 -5.39 2.27
N VAL A 36 -5.69 -5.54 1.47
CA VAL A 36 -4.45 -6.21 1.88
C VAL A 36 -3.57 -5.24 2.69
N LEU A 37 -3.34 -4.04 2.15
CA LEU A 37 -2.50 -3.02 2.77
C LEU A 37 -2.97 -2.63 4.19
N THR A 38 -4.27 -2.54 4.39
CA THR A 38 -4.87 -2.16 5.68
C THR A 38 -5.01 -3.33 6.65
N GLY A 39 -4.63 -4.55 6.26
CA GLY A 39 -4.79 -5.76 7.06
C GLY A 39 -6.25 -6.23 7.21
N ALA A 40 -7.20 -5.72 6.43
CA ALA A 40 -8.56 -6.25 6.39
C ALA A 40 -8.55 -7.71 5.89
N ILE A 41 -7.64 -8.03 4.96
CA ILE A 41 -7.29 -9.40 4.56
C ILE A 41 -5.94 -9.73 5.18
N ASP A 42 -5.94 -10.44 6.29
CA ASP A 42 -4.77 -10.78 7.11
C ASP A 42 -4.15 -12.14 6.76
N ASN A 43 -4.84 -12.97 6.01
CA ASN A 43 -4.32 -14.26 5.54
C ASN A 43 -3.50 -14.07 4.27
N LYS A 44 -2.19 -14.37 4.34
CA LYS A 44 -1.25 -14.19 3.22
C LYS A 44 -1.67 -14.90 1.93
N LYS A 45 -2.20 -16.12 2.02
CA LYS A 45 -2.67 -16.86 0.85
C LYS A 45 -3.82 -16.14 0.15
N THR A 46 -4.81 -15.69 0.92
CA THR A 46 -5.96 -14.94 0.41
C THR A 46 -5.53 -13.58 -0.13
N ALA A 47 -4.58 -12.91 0.53
CA ALA A 47 -4.00 -11.65 0.07
C ALA A 47 -3.31 -11.81 -1.28
N LEU A 48 -2.47 -12.83 -1.44
CA LEU A 48 -1.79 -13.14 -2.71
C LEU A 48 -2.78 -13.52 -3.82
N GLN A 49 -3.81 -14.29 -3.51
CA GLN A 49 -4.87 -14.62 -4.47
C GLN A 49 -5.57 -13.36 -4.99
N ARG A 50 -5.92 -12.42 -4.09
CA ARG A 50 -6.52 -11.14 -4.47
C ARG A 50 -5.59 -10.31 -5.34
N ILE A 51 -4.33 -10.20 -4.98
CA ILE A 51 -3.35 -9.45 -5.76
C ILE A 51 -3.17 -10.09 -7.14
N ASN A 52 -3.01 -11.41 -7.22
CA ASN A 52 -2.81 -12.11 -8.49
C ASN A 52 -4.03 -12.03 -9.42
N ALA A 53 -5.23 -11.98 -8.87
CA ALA A 53 -6.47 -11.98 -9.66
C ALA A 53 -6.59 -10.78 -10.62
N ARG A 54 -5.94 -9.65 -10.31
CA ARG A 54 -6.01 -8.43 -11.12
C ARG A 54 -4.63 -7.81 -11.41
N TRP A 55 -3.57 -8.59 -11.26
CA TRP A 55 -2.20 -8.12 -11.48
C TRP A 55 -2.00 -7.50 -12.86
N ASP A 56 -2.37 -8.25 -13.92
CA ASP A 56 -2.17 -7.82 -15.31
C ASP A 56 -3.09 -6.64 -15.71
N GLU A 57 -4.15 -6.40 -14.95
CA GLU A 57 -5.03 -5.27 -15.18
C GLU A 57 -4.41 -3.96 -14.70
N PHE A 58 -3.70 -4.00 -13.57
CA PHE A 58 -3.18 -2.80 -12.94
C PHE A 58 -1.67 -2.61 -13.07
N VAL A 59 -0.90 -3.68 -13.23
CA VAL A 59 0.57 -3.57 -13.26
C VAL A 59 1.07 -3.57 -14.69
N VAL A 60 1.82 -2.52 -15.02
CA VAL A 60 2.54 -2.40 -16.29
C VAL A 60 3.99 -2.76 -16.02
N GLN A 61 4.42 -3.89 -16.60
CA GLN A 61 5.76 -4.45 -16.39
C GLN A 61 6.85 -3.42 -16.72
N GLY A 62 7.78 -3.23 -15.80
CA GLY A 62 8.87 -2.28 -15.93
C GLY A 62 8.51 -0.82 -15.71
N MET A 63 7.22 -0.49 -15.45
CA MET A 63 6.77 0.90 -15.31
C MET A 63 6.17 1.21 -13.94
N GLY A 64 5.21 0.39 -13.45
CA GLY A 64 4.53 0.63 -12.18
C GLY A 64 3.09 0.17 -12.16
N CYS A 65 2.33 0.65 -11.16
CA CYS A 65 0.92 0.40 -10.99
C CYS A 65 0.08 1.51 -11.61
N ARG A 66 -0.97 1.14 -12.35
CA ARG A 66 -1.98 2.08 -12.82
C ARG A 66 -2.80 2.58 -11.64
N CYS A 67 -3.09 3.87 -11.60
CA CYS A 67 -4.10 4.41 -10.69
C CYS A 67 -5.50 3.90 -11.06
N VAL A 68 -5.79 3.88 -12.36
CA VAL A 68 -7.09 3.49 -12.93
C VAL A 68 -6.86 2.48 -14.04
N SER A 69 -7.59 1.35 -14.02
CA SER A 69 -7.34 0.20 -14.91
C SER A 69 -7.49 0.51 -16.40
N ASP A 70 -8.41 1.40 -16.74
CA ASP A 70 -8.76 1.78 -18.11
C ASP A 70 -8.02 3.04 -18.62
N GLN A 71 -6.99 3.50 -17.89
CA GLN A 71 -6.16 4.62 -18.30
C GLN A 71 -4.71 4.17 -18.53
N PRO A 72 -4.04 4.65 -19.59
CA PRO A 72 -2.64 4.31 -19.88
C PRO A 72 -1.66 5.12 -19.02
N TRP A 73 -1.85 5.09 -17.71
CA TRP A 73 -1.15 5.92 -16.76
C TRP A 73 -0.73 5.14 -15.53
N VAL A 74 0.57 5.09 -15.24
CA VAL A 74 1.12 4.54 -14.00
C VAL A 74 1.51 5.68 -13.06
N THR A 75 1.34 5.45 -11.76
CA THR A 75 1.60 6.44 -10.72
C THR A 75 2.59 5.92 -9.70
N VAL A 76 3.47 6.80 -9.25
CA VAL A 76 4.55 6.44 -8.32
C VAL A 76 3.99 6.13 -6.94
N ALA A 77 3.04 6.92 -6.44
CA ALA A 77 2.51 6.73 -5.10
C ALA A 77 1.72 5.43 -4.97
N GLU A 78 0.78 5.16 -5.88
CA GLU A 78 0.00 3.91 -5.87
C GLU A 78 0.89 2.68 -6.09
N SER A 79 1.98 2.82 -6.85
CA SER A 79 2.99 1.76 -6.97
C SER A 79 3.70 1.50 -5.65
N CYS A 80 4.05 2.53 -4.87
CA CYS A 80 4.64 2.40 -3.54
C CYS A 80 3.66 1.75 -2.55
N GLU A 81 2.39 2.10 -2.61
CA GLU A 81 1.36 1.49 -1.78
C GLU A 81 1.16 0.00 -2.12
N LEU A 82 1.23 -0.35 -3.42
CA LEU A 82 1.22 -1.75 -3.85
C LEU A 82 2.48 -2.50 -3.39
N VAL A 83 3.66 -1.86 -3.37
CA VAL A 83 4.89 -2.43 -2.77
C VAL A 83 4.63 -2.82 -1.32
N MET A 84 4.04 -1.94 -0.52
CA MET A 84 3.72 -2.24 0.89
C MET A 84 2.64 -3.34 1.01
N ALA A 85 1.64 -3.35 0.14
CA ALA A 85 0.63 -4.42 0.09
C ALA A 85 1.24 -5.78 -0.26
N LEU A 86 2.20 -5.84 -1.20
CA LEU A 86 2.97 -7.05 -1.52
C LEU A 86 3.78 -7.55 -0.32
N LEU A 87 4.43 -6.65 0.42
CA LEU A 87 5.14 -6.99 1.65
C LEU A 87 4.21 -7.57 2.70
N ALA A 88 3.04 -6.95 2.92
CA ALA A 88 2.01 -7.46 3.82
C ALA A 88 1.51 -8.86 3.40
N ALA A 89 1.37 -9.10 2.10
CA ALA A 89 1.02 -10.40 1.54
C ALA A 89 2.18 -11.43 1.60
N GLY A 90 3.41 -10.99 1.89
CA GLY A 90 4.62 -11.84 1.97
C GLY A 90 5.34 -12.03 0.64
N ASP A 91 5.03 -11.24 -0.38
CA ASP A 91 5.69 -11.29 -1.69
C ASP A 91 6.77 -10.20 -1.83
N ARG A 92 7.86 -10.40 -1.12
CA ARG A 92 8.98 -9.48 -1.13
C ARG A 92 9.65 -9.38 -2.52
N ALA A 93 9.65 -10.45 -3.29
CA ALA A 93 10.33 -10.48 -4.59
C ALA A 93 9.69 -9.46 -5.55
N ARG A 94 8.37 -9.54 -5.74
CA ARG A 94 7.65 -8.56 -6.57
C ARG A 94 7.66 -7.15 -5.97
N ALA A 95 7.66 -7.03 -4.65
CA ALA A 95 7.77 -5.73 -3.99
C ALA A 95 9.09 -5.02 -4.33
N VAL A 96 10.23 -5.73 -4.26
CA VAL A 96 11.55 -5.18 -4.62
C VAL A 96 11.59 -4.86 -6.12
N GLU A 97 11.10 -5.75 -6.96
CA GLU A 97 11.08 -5.56 -8.41
C GLU A 97 10.26 -4.31 -8.79
N LEU A 98 9.03 -4.22 -8.31
CA LEU A 98 8.14 -3.06 -8.55
C LEU A 98 8.78 -1.75 -8.06
N TYR A 99 9.35 -1.75 -6.85
CA TYR A 99 10.02 -0.58 -6.31
C TYR A 99 11.21 -0.14 -7.18
N SER A 100 11.97 -1.09 -7.73
CA SER A 100 13.12 -0.79 -8.59
C SER A 100 12.73 -0.05 -9.87
N TRP A 101 11.55 -0.33 -10.43
CA TRP A 101 11.06 0.35 -11.64
C TRP A 101 10.77 1.83 -11.41
N LEU A 102 10.44 2.23 -10.17
CA LEU A 102 10.00 3.61 -9.89
C LEU A 102 11.14 4.63 -10.00
N HIS A 103 12.39 4.18 -9.92
CA HIS A 103 13.55 5.08 -9.99
C HIS A 103 13.75 5.75 -11.36
N GLN A 104 13.14 5.22 -12.41
CA GLN A 104 13.13 5.88 -13.73
C GLN A 104 12.29 7.16 -13.75
N TRP A 105 11.34 7.29 -12.82
CA TRP A 105 10.45 8.45 -12.69
C TRP A 105 11.00 9.51 -11.73
N ARG A 106 12.31 9.55 -11.56
CA ARG A 106 13.02 10.50 -10.72
C ARG A 106 13.80 11.47 -11.58
N ASP A 107 13.79 12.76 -11.24
CA ASP A 107 14.61 13.76 -11.91
C ASP A 107 16.07 13.76 -11.41
N ASP A 108 16.90 14.64 -11.99
CA ASP A 108 18.33 14.76 -11.65
C ASP A 108 18.56 15.30 -10.22
N GLU A 109 17.57 15.96 -9.63
CA GLU A 109 17.60 16.45 -8.25
C GLU A 109 17.15 15.39 -7.25
N GLY A 110 16.67 14.24 -7.73
CA GLY A 110 16.21 13.11 -6.90
C GLY A 110 14.74 13.17 -6.52
N VAL A 111 13.95 14.08 -7.11
CA VAL A 111 12.52 14.24 -6.83
C VAL A 111 11.69 13.41 -7.81
N TYR A 112 10.62 12.81 -7.31
CA TYR A 112 9.78 11.91 -8.11
C TYR A 112 8.59 12.63 -8.73
N TRP A 113 8.37 12.36 -10.02
CA TRP A 113 7.16 12.74 -10.74
C TRP A 113 5.95 11.99 -10.20
N THR A 114 4.76 12.57 -10.36
CA THR A 114 3.49 11.93 -9.97
C THR A 114 3.28 10.61 -10.70
N GLY A 115 3.53 10.58 -12.01
CA GLY A 115 3.36 9.40 -12.82
C GLY A 115 3.78 9.59 -14.28
N TYR A 116 3.52 8.54 -15.07
CA TYR A 116 3.88 8.47 -16.48
C TYR A 116 2.72 7.97 -17.32
N GLN A 117 2.36 8.72 -18.32
CA GLN A 117 1.35 8.39 -19.32
C GLN A 117 2.03 7.71 -20.50
N PHE A 118 1.91 6.38 -20.57
CA PHE A 118 2.70 5.57 -21.48
C PHE A 118 2.16 5.47 -22.91
N ALA A 119 0.95 5.93 -23.19
CA ALA A 119 0.43 5.99 -24.56
C ALA A 119 0.97 7.23 -25.31
N GLU A 120 1.27 8.30 -24.59
CA GLU A 120 1.75 9.56 -25.16
C GLU A 120 3.22 9.83 -24.83
N ASP A 121 3.86 8.92 -24.09
CA ASP A 121 5.29 8.98 -23.70
C ASP A 121 5.66 10.28 -22.98
N LEU A 122 4.89 10.61 -21.92
CA LEU A 122 5.12 11.83 -21.15
C LEU A 122 4.92 11.63 -19.65
N LEU A 123 5.66 12.40 -18.86
CA LEU A 123 5.46 12.53 -17.41
C LEU A 123 4.20 13.37 -17.17
N TRP A 124 3.24 12.82 -16.41
CA TRP A 124 1.96 13.46 -16.22
C TRP A 124 1.34 13.16 -14.85
N PRO A 125 0.71 14.15 -14.20
CA PRO A 125 0.77 15.58 -14.50
C PRO A 125 2.19 16.15 -14.37
N ASP A 126 2.42 17.33 -14.94
CA ASP A 126 3.72 18.02 -14.86
C ASP A 126 3.94 18.62 -13.46
N GLU A 127 4.04 17.71 -12.48
CA GLU A 127 4.21 18.04 -11.07
C GLU A 127 4.97 16.96 -10.29
N LYS A 128 5.65 17.38 -9.23
CA LYS A 128 6.41 16.53 -8.30
C LYS A 128 5.97 16.81 -6.85
N PRO A 129 4.79 16.34 -6.46
CA PRO A 129 4.24 16.63 -5.14
C PRO A 129 5.00 15.90 -4.02
N THR A 130 5.09 16.53 -2.88
CA THR A 130 5.81 15.99 -1.71
C THR A 130 5.25 14.65 -1.22
N TRP A 131 3.94 14.41 -1.37
CA TRP A 131 3.33 13.13 -1.00
C TRP A 131 3.82 11.95 -1.86
N THR A 132 4.17 12.17 -3.12
CA THR A 132 4.81 11.15 -3.97
C THR A 132 6.18 10.73 -3.39
N SER A 133 7.01 11.71 -3.04
CA SER A 133 8.29 11.45 -2.38
C SER A 133 8.11 10.81 -0.99
N GLY A 134 7.06 11.20 -0.27
CA GLY A 134 6.68 10.55 0.99
C GLY A 134 6.33 9.07 0.82
N ALA A 135 5.59 8.71 -0.23
CA ALA A 135 5.26 7.33 -0.55
C ALA A 135 6.52 6.48 -0.88
N ILE A 136 7.47 7.04 -1.62
CA ILE A 136 8.78 6.40 -1.89
C ILE A 136 9.53 6.11 -0.60
N LEU A 137 9.57 7.06 0.34
CA LEU A 137 10.25 6.87 1.64
C LEU A 137 9.57 5.79 2.48
N LEU A 138 8.24 5.77 2.54
CA LEU A 138 7.48 4.73 3.25
C LEU A 138 7.72 3.33 2.66
N ALA A 139 7.71 3.21 1.34
CA ALA A 139 7.98 1.94 0.67
C ALA A 139 9.45 1.50 0.88
N ALA A 140 10.42 2.42 0.82
CA ALA A 140 11.83 2.15 1.12
C ALA A 140 12.00 1.67 2.56
N ASP A 141 11.38 2.34 3.52
CA ASP A 141 11.44 1.95 4.93
C ASP A 141 10.81 0.57 5.16
N ALA A 142 9.66 0.30 4.57
CA ALA A 142 9.02 -1.01 4.64
C ALA A 142 9.88 -2.13 4.03
N LEU A 143 10.60 -1.85 2.94
CA LEU A 143 11.54 -2.79 2.31
C LEU A 143 12.80 -3.01 3.15
N THR A 144 13.36 -1.97 3.77
CA THR A 144 14.69 -2.03 4.42
C THR A 144 14.61 -2.24 5.93
N HIS A 145 13.43 -2.07 6.53
CA HIS A 145 13.22 -2.08 7.98
C HIS A 145 14.10 -1.08 8.72
N HIS A 146 14.31 0.10 8.13
CA HIS A 146 15.22 1.10 8.65
C HIS A 146 14.70 1.77 9.92
N THR A 147 13.39 2.05 9.99
CA THR A 147 12.77 2.66 11.18
C THR A 147 11.70 1.76 11.81
N ALA A 148 11.26 2.13 13.01
CA ALA A 148 10.15 1.44 13.68
C ALA A 148 8.81 1.56 12.91
N ALA A 149 8.67 2.58 12.06
CA ALA A 149 7.48 2.78 11.24
C ALA A 149 7.39 1.79 10.06
N SER A 150 8.48 1.11 9.70
CA SER A 150 8.52 0.13 8.60
C SER A 150 7.47 -0.97 8.68
N LYS A 151 6.97 -1.24 9.89
CA LYS A 151 5.98 -2.28 10.16
C LYS A 151 4.54 -1.79 10.09
N LEU A 152 4.32 -0.48 10.01
CA LEU A 152 3.00 0.14 10.16
C LEU A 152 1.96 -0.41 9.17
N PHE A 153 2.38 -0.70 7.93
CA PHE A 153 1.51 -1.22 6.87
C PHE A 153 1.78 -2.70 6.54
N THR A 154 2.80 -3.32 7.12
CA THR A 154 3.19 -4.70 6.79
C THR A 154 2.86 -5.70 7.90
N GLU A 155 2.57 -5.23 9.11
CA GLU A 155 2.18 -6.07 10.25
C GLU A 155 0.78 -5.70 10.75
N VAL A 156 -0.16 -6.63 10.65
CA VAL A 156 -1.58 -6.44 11.00
C VAL A 156 -1.79 -6.14 12.49
N ASN A 157 -0.88 -6.61 13.34
CA ASN A 157 -1.01 -6.58 14.81
C ASN A 157 -0.27 -5.39 15.46
N VAL A 158 0.11 -4.37 14.71
CA VAL A 158 0.76 -3.17 15.28
C VAL A 158 -0.10 -2.51 16.37
N LEU A 159 -1.43 -2.58 16.25
CA LEU A 159 -2.34 -2.04 17.26
C LEU A 159 -2.43 -2.90 18.54
N ASP A 160 -2.24 -4.22 18.44
CA ASP A 160 -2.16 -5.10 19.61
C ASP A 160 -0.85 -4.86 20.38
N SER A 161 0.22 -4.48 19.68
CA SER A 161 1.49 -4.06 20.29
C SER A 161 1.38 -2.71 21.01
N THR A 162 0.42 -1.86 20.65
CA THR A 162 0.19 -0.56 21.31
C THR A 162 -0.37 -0.75 22.72
N GLU A 163 -1.33 -1.67 22.90
CA GLU A 163 -1.83 -2.03 24.24
C GLU A 163 -0.72 -2.62 25.12
N GLN A 164 0.11 -3.50 24.56
CA GLN A 164 1.26 -4.06 25.26
C GLN A 164 2.27 -2.96 25.62
N LEU A 165 2.52 -2.00 24.72
CA LEU A 165 3.40 -0.86 24.97
C LEU A 165 2.85 0.04 26.09
N GLU A 166 1.56 0.35 26.07
CA GLU A 166 0.89 1.13 27.11
C GLU A 166 0.93 0.42 28.45
N GLN A 167 0.72 -0.89 28.49
CA GLN A 167 0.86 -1.70 29.71
C GLN A 167 2.29 -1.70 30.24
N GLN A 168 3.29 -1.81 29.35
CA GLN A 168 4.71 -1.72 29.74
C GLN A 168 5.08 -0.34 30.26
N LEU A 169 4.58 0.74 29.63
CA LEU A 169 4.79 2.10 30.08
C LEU A 169 4.13 2.37 31.43
N ALA A 170 2.92 1.88 31.64
CA ALA A 170 2.21 1.96 32.91
C ALA A 170 2.92 1.18 34.03
N ALA A 171 3.46 0.00 33.72
CA ALA A 171 4.25 -0.79 34.66
C ALA A 171 5.55 -0.09 35.06
N ARG A 172 6.26 0.54 34.09
CA ARG A 172 7.49 1.32 34.38
C ARG A 172 7.25 2.59 35.20
N ARG A 173 6.08 3.23 35.06
CA ARG A 173 5.69 4.38 35.90
C ARG A 173 5.49 3.97 37.36
N LYS A 174 4.80 2.81 37.59
CA LYS A 174 4.57 2.27 38.95
C LYS A 174 5.83 1.79 39.66
N GLN A 175 6.96 1.58 38.96
CA GLN A 175 8.23 1.18 39.57
C GLN A 175 9.12 2.39 39.94
N LYS A 176 8.71 3.62 39.56
CA LYS A 176 9.45 4.85 39.87
C LYS A 176 8.84 5.69 41.01
N ASP A 177 7.63 5.28 41.43
CA ASP A 177 6.95 5.79 42.64
C ASP A 177 7.19 4.84 43.81
#